data_f4539a95de1e1895fba721e2ea343e69
#
_entry.id   f4539a95de1e1895fba721e2ea343e69
#
_cell.length_a   1.000
_cell.length_b   1.000
_cell.length_c   1.000
_cell.angle_alpha   90.00
_cell.angle_beta   90.00
_cell.angle_gamma   90.00
#
_symmetry.space_group_name_H-M   'P 1'
#
loop_
_entity.id
_entity.type
_entity.pdbx_description
1 polymer ?
#
loop_
_entity_poly.entity_id
_entity_poly.type
_entity_poly.pdbx_seq_one_letter_code
_entity_poly.pdbx_strand_id
1 'polypeptide(L)'
;MVIEYLNNAKLYLPVENINLISKYGSSEKNIQLDKLGQNSWNTRKNSVKKKIKDLANSLISIAAKREMAQTYKMNVDHIKLQEFVRGFKFNETEDQITCLNEVFNDLSSAKPMDRLVCGDVGFGKTEIALRASFISSLNNFKVLIIAPTTLLANQHYKNFKERLHNYTNVELITRNTTKSNKSNILKKFESNKSNILIGTHALLSLKFSDINLGLIVVDEEQHFGVAQKEKIRSLKDNVNLLTLTATPIPRTLHMSLLGIRDLSLITTPPVNRQNIRTTVCNFEKGIVRKAIQNEKVRSGQIFLIVPRIRDIEKIIAKLKVIYPNLKLEIVHGKLKSKDIDNAMNNFYSGKCDLLLSTSIVESGLDIPKANTLIVYKADQFGLAQLHQLRGRIGRSIEKGFAYFTLEKKKYN
;
A
#
# COMPACT_ATOMS: atom_id res chain seq x y z
N MET A 1 3.30 36.57 -23.33
CA MET A 1 3.28 35.12 -23.57
C MET A 1 2.19 34.78 -24.55
N VAL A 2 2.40 33.83 -25.47
CA VAL A 2 1.43 33.47 -26.53
C VAL A 2 0.95 32.04 -26.27
N ILE A 3 -0.36 31.84 -26.22
CA ILE A 3 -0.98 30.53 -26.12
C ILE A 3 -1.61 30.19 -27.47
N GLU A 4 -1.22 29.06 -28.05
CA GLU A 4 -1.77 28.59 -29.32
C GLU A 4 -2.97 27.65 -29.09
N TYR A 5 -4.04 27.89 -29.84
CA TYR A 5 -5.26 27.11 -29.91
C TYR A 5 -5.39 26.39 -31.23
N LEU A 6 -6.41 25.55 -31.39
CA LEU A 6 -6.71 24.88 -32.65
C LEU A 6 -6.93 25.91 -33.77
N ASN A 7 -6.47 25.60 -34.99
CA ASN A 7 -6.48 26.48 -36.16
C ASN A 7 -5.55 27.69 -36.05
N ASN A 8 -4.41 27.57 -35.35
CA ASN A 8 -3.41 28.62 -35.17
C ASN A 8 -3.93 29.92 -34.54
N ALA A 9 -5.06 29.87 -33.86
CA ALA A 9 -5.56 31.02 -33.11
C ALA A 9 -4.62 31.28 -31.90
N LYS A 10 -4.25 32.54 -31.72
CA LYS A 10 -3.27 32.95 -30.68
C LYS A 10 -3.94 33.86 -29.67
N LEU A 11 -3.75 33.55 -28.39
CA LEU A 11 -4.12 34.41 -27.27
C LEU A 11 -2.86 35.02 -26.65
N TYR A 12 -2.81 36.35 -26.63
CA TYR A 12 -1.72 37.08 -25.99
C TYR A 12 -2.05 37.34 -24.52
N LEU A 13 -1.22 36.82 -23.63
CA LEU A 13 -1.40 37.00 -22.19
C LEU A 13 -0.36 37.96 -21.65
N PRO A 14 -0.77 39.01 -20.88
CA PRO A 14 0.16 39.85 -20.14
C PRO A 14 1.03 39.04 -19.18
N VAL A 15 2.27 39.49 -18.95
CA VAL A 15 3.24 38.76 -18.10
C VAL A 15 2.76 38.68 -16.64
N GLU A 16 1.98 39.66 -16.21
CA GLU A 16 1.36 39.74 -14.88
C GLU A 16 0.41 38.55 -14.58
N ASN A 17 -0.16 37.95 -15.61
CA ASN A 17 -1.12 36.86 -15.52
C ASN A 17 -0.47 35.47 -15.70
N ILE A 18 0.86 35.37 -15.65
CA ILE A 18 1.60 34.12 -15.84
C ILE A 18 1.23 33.04 -14.79
N ASN A 19 0.81 33.48 -13.61
CA ASN A 19 0.38 32.63 -12.49
C ASN A 19 -0.94 31.91 -12.76
N LEU A 20 -1.71 32.33 -13.76
CA LEU A 20 -2.98 31.71 -14.16
C LEU A 20 -2.76 30.58 -15.17
N ILE A 21 -1.53 30.35 -15.61
CA ILE A 21 -1.19 29.35 -16.62
C ILE A 21 -0.60 28.12 -15.94
N SER A 22 -1.16 26.97 -16.24
CA SER A 22 -0.59 25.67 -15.89
C SER A 22 -0.24 24.91 -17.17
N LYS A 23 0.79 24.06 -17.10
CA LYS A 23 1.17 23.20 -18.23
C LYS A 23 0.01 22.28 -18.58
N TYR A 24 -0.47 22.37 -19.82
CA TYR A 24 -1.57 21.57 -20.31
C TYR A 24 -1.04 20.23 -20.84
N GLY A 25 -1.52 19.11 -20.23
CA GLY A 25 -1.21 17.74 -20.69
C GLY A 25 0.15 17.19 -20.26
N SER A 26 0.24 15.86 -20.24
CA SER A 26 1.52 15.14 -20.18
C SER A 26 2.20 15.19 -21.54
N SER A 27 3.54 15.12 -21.56
CA SER A 27 4.40 15.23 -22.75
C SER A 27 4.20 14.15 -23.83
N GLU A 28 3.06 13.47 -23.90
CA GLU A 28 2.74 12.42 -24.87
C GLU A 28 1.83 12.95 -25.99
N LYS A 29 2.26 12.65 -27.20
CA LYS A 29 1.71 12.98 -28.51
C LYS A 29 0.21 12.67 -28.66
N ASN A 30 -0.67 13.55 -28.30
CA ASN A 30 -2.08 13.67 -28.75
C ASN A 30 -2.84 14.67 -27.88
N ILE A 31 -2.31 15.89 -27.77
CA ILE A 31 -3.05 16.98 -27.13
C ILE A 31 -4.02 17.53 -28.17
N GLN A 32 -5.31 17.28 -27.99
CA GLN A 32 -6.35 17.99 -28.75
C GLN A 32 -6.42 19.44 -28.27
N LEU A 33 -6.01 20.37 -29.12
CA LEU A 33 -6.12 21.79 -28.85
C LEU A 33 -7.58 22.22 -28.91
N ASP A 34 -8.03 23.02 -27.94
CA ASP A 34 -9.39 23.60 -27.94
C ASP A 34 -9.48 24.77 -28.94
N LYS A 35 -10.68 25.02 -29.48
CA LYS A 35 -10.94 26.21 -30.31
C LYS A 35 -11.24 27.42 -29.45
N LEU A 36 -10.59 28.54 -29.73
CA LEU A 36 -10.85 29.82 -29.08
C LEU A 36 -12.32 30.27 -29.36
N GLY A 37 -13.05 30.67 -28.32
CA GLY A 37 -14.43 31.17 -28.49
C GLY A 37 -15.53 30.12 -28.51
N GLN A 38 -15.22 28.82 -28.37
CA GLN A 38 -16.26 27.79 -28.26
C GLN A 38 -16.64 27.49 -26.80
N ASN A 39 -17.92 27.19 -26.57
CA ASN A 39 -18.46 26.80 -25.26
C ASN A 39 -18.01 25.42 -24.78
N SER A 40 -17.20 24.69 -25.55
CA SER A 40 -16.72 23.34 -25.23
C SER A 40 -15.96 23.28 -23.88
N TRP A 41 -15.15 24.28 -23.58
CA TRP A 41 -14.48 24.40 -22.29
C TRP A 41 -15.45 24.59 -21.11
N ASN A 42 -16.43 25.49 -21.27
CA ASN A 42 -17.45 25.75 -20.25
C ASN A 42 -18.31 24.49 -20.01
N THR A 43 -18.66 23.77 -21.06
CA THR A 43 -19.40 22.51 -20.97
C THR A 43 -18.59 21.43 -20.23
N ARG A 44 -17.30 21.27 -20.56
CA ARG A 44 -16.39 20.34 -19.84
C ARG A 44 -16.22 20.77 -18.39
N LYS A 45 -15.96 22.05 -18.13
CA LYS A 45 -15.83 22.63 -16.80
C LYS A 45 -17.08 22.38 -15.96
N ASN A 46 -18.27 22.62 -16.51
CA ASN A 46 -19.54 22.41 -15.85
C ASN A 46 -19.82 20.91 -15.61
N SER A 47 -19.46 20.03 -16.55
CA SER A 47 -19.55 18.58 -16.38
C SER A 47 -18.65 18.10 -15.24
N VAL A 48 -17.41 18.58 -15.19
CA VAL A 48 -16.47 18.25 -14.08
C VAL A 48 -17.00 18.81 -12.76
N LYS A 49 -17.49 20.06 -12.74
CA LYS A 49 -18.07 20.70 -11.57
C LYS A 49 -19.29 19.93 -11.04
N LYS A 50 -20.15 19.46 -11.94
CA LYS A 50 -21.30 18.61 -11.60
C LYS A 50 -20.85 17.27 -10.99
N LYS A 51 -19.91 16.58 -11.64
CA LYS A 51 -19.35 15.33 -11.10
C LYS A 51 -18.72 15.50 -9.71
N ILE A 52 -17.98 16.60 -9.48
CA ILE A 52 -17.40 16.91 -8.18
C ILE A 52 -18.51 17.16 -7.14
N LYS A 53 -19.55 17.90 -7.50
CA LYS A 53 -20.69 18.15 -6.62
C LYS A 53 -21.45 16.87 -6.27
N ASP A 54 -21.69 16.01 -7.26
CA ASP A 54 -22.37 14.72 -7.07
C ASP A 54 -21.53 13.81 -6.16
N LEU A 55 -20.20 13.79 -6.35
CA LEU A 55 -19.26 13.06 -5.48
C LEU A 55 -19.30 13.63 -4.05
N ALA A 56 -19.24 14.94 -3.89
CA ALA A 56 -19.30 15.58 -2.57
C ALA A 56 -20.62 15.27 -1.85
N ASN A 57 -21.75 15.35 -2.54
CA ASN A 57 -23.07 15.01 -1.98
C ASN A 57 -23.15 13.55 -1.55
N SER A 58 -22.58 12.63 -2.35
CA SER A 58 -22.53 11.21 -1.99
C SER A 58 -21.66 10.96 -0.75
N LEU A 59 -20.52 11.64 -0.63
CA LEU A 59 -19.65 11.54 0.54
C LEU A 59 -20.31 12.10 1.81
N ILE A 60 -20.99 13.24 1.70
CA ILE A 60 -21.76 13.85 2.82
C ILE A 60 -22.90 12.91 3.25
N SER A 61 -23.63 12.33 2.30
CA SER A 61 -24.69 11.37 2.62
C SER A 61 -24.16 10.11 3.33
N ILE A 62 -23.01 9.61 2.92
CA ILE A 62 -22.33 8.47 3.58
C ILE A 62 -21.89 8.85 4.99
N ALA A 63 -21.30 10.03 5.17
CA ALA A 63 -20.88 10.53 6.47
C ALA A 63 -22.09 10.72 7.41
N ALA A 64 -23.19 11.31 6.93
CA ALA A 64 -24.40 11.49 7.70
C ALA A 64 -25.06 10.17 8.14
N LYS A 65 -25.16 9.18 7.22
CA LYS A 65 -25.65 7.84 7.57
C LYS A 65 -24.81 7.19 8.66
N ARG A 66 -23.51 7.39 8.61
CA ARG A 66 -22.58 6.82 9.56
C ARG A 66 -22.65 7.49 10.93
N GLU A 67 -22.88 8.81 10.97
CA GLU A 67 -23.10 9.56 12.21
C GLU A 67 -24.33 9.05 12.98
N MET A 68 -25.35 8.58 12.24
CA MET A 68 -26.57 8.00 12.80
C MET A 68 -26.46 6.49 13.08
N ALA A 69 -25.45 5.82 12.54
CA ALA A 69 -25.26 4.38 12.75
C ALA A 69 -24.72 4.10 14.16
N GLN A 70 -25.17 2.98 14.72
CA GLN A 70 -24.70 2.49 16.00
C GLN A 70 -24.01 1.15 15.83
N THR A 71 -22.94 0.95 16.58
CA THR A 71 -22.22 -0.32 16.68
C THR A 71 -22.11 -0.77 18.12
N TYR A 72 -21.69 -2.01 18.32
CA TYR A 72 -21.44 -2.54 19.65
C TYR A 72 -20.15 -1.97 20.23
N LYS A 73 -20.22 -1.45 21.46
CA LYS A 73 -19.04 -1.03 22.21
C LYS A 73 -18.19 -2.24 22.56
N MET A 74 -16.90 -2.18 22.26
CA MET A 74 -15.96 -3.20 22.65
C MET A 74 -15.27 -2.81 23.96
N ASN A 75 -15.20 -3.76 24.89
CA ASN A 75 -14.46 -3.54 26.13
C ASN A 75 -12.97 -3.75 25.89
N VAL A 76 -12.15 -2.79 26.28
CA VAL A 76 -10.69 -2.88 26.23
C VAL A 76 -10.21 -3.42 27.58
N ASP A 77 -9.97 -4.73 27.65
CA ASP A 77 -9.35 -5.37 28.80
C ASP A 77 -7.87 -5.01 28.85
N HIS A 78 -7.53 -4.00 29.64
CA HIS A 78 -6.17 -3.48 29.77
C HIS A 78 -5.18 -4.52 30.30
N ILE A 79 -5.61 -5.46 31.13
CA ILE A 79 -4.72 -6.51 31.69
C ILE A 79 -4.31 -7.46 30.58
N LYS A 80 -5.28 -8.03 29.86
CA LYS A 80 -5.02 -8.92 28.73
C LYS A 80 -4.29 -8.22 27.58
N LEU A 81 -4.58 -6.94 27.36
CA LEU A 81 -3.87 -6.14 26.37
C LEU A 81 -2.40 -5.97 26.73
N GLN A 82 -2.06 -5.69 27.99
CA GLN A 82 -0.67 -5.59 28.46
C GLN A 82 0.07 -6.93 28.33
N GLU A 83 -0.57 -8.05 28.68
CA GLU A 83 0.01 -9.38 28.45
C GLU A 83 0.32 -9.63 26.96
N PHE A 84 -0.62 -9.29 26.10
CA PHE A 84 -0.44 -9.42 24.66
C PHE A 84 0.69 -8.52 24.12
N VAL A 85 0.78 -7.29 24.60
CA VAL A 85 1.82 -6.30 24.22
C VAL A 85 3.21 -6.76 24.63
N ARG A 86 3.40 -7.47 25.75
CA ARG A 86 4.70 -8.04 26.15
C ARG A 86 5.33 -8.96 25.11
N GLY A 87 4.52 -9.56 24.24
CA GLY A 87 5.01 -10.33 23.07
C GLY A 87 5.51 -9.48 21.91
N PHE A 88 5.41 -8.16 21.97
CA PHE A 88 5.91 -7.25 20.93
C PHE A 88 7.39 -6.97 21.15
N LYS A 89 8.20 -7.23 20.12
CA LYS A 89 9.69 -7.20 20.21
C LYS A 89 10.30 -5.79 20.12
N PHE A 90 9.47 -4.77 19.88
CA PHE A 90 9.93 -3.40 19.62
C PHE A 90 9.29 -2.45 20.63
N ASN A 91 9.92 -1.29 20.82
CA ASN A 91 9.32 -0.18 21.57
C ASN A 91 8.46 0.65 20.63
N GLU A 92 7.27 1.00 21.10
CA GLU A 92 6.36 1.88 20.36
C GLU A 92 6.91 3.31 20.30
N THR A 93 6.66 3.98 19.19
CA THR A 93 6.86 5.43 19.08
C THR A 93 5.67 6.19 19.67
N GLU A 94 5.86 7.46 20.02
CA GLU A 94 4.75 8.31 20.55
C GLU A 94 3.57 8.37 19.58
N ASP A 95 3.84 8.48 18.27
CA ASP A 95 2.78 8.50 17.26
C ASP A 95 2.01 7.16 17.20
N GLN A 96 2.70 6.02 17.39
CA GLN A 96 2.06 4.71 17.46
C GLN A 96 1.17 4.59 18.68
N ILE A 97 1.62 5.06 19.85
CA ILE A 97 0.84 5.06 21.10
C ILE A 97 -0.40 5.94 20.92
N THR A 98 -0.24 7.13 20.37
CA THR A 98 -1.36 8.04 20.08
C THR A 98 -2.38 7.39 19.16
N CYS A 99 -1.92 6.81 18.05
CA CYS A 99 -2.78 6.11 17.09
C CYS A 99 -3.49 4.92 17.72
N LEU A 100 -2.83 4.14 18.58
CA LEU A 100 -3.44 3.03 19.30
C LEU A 100 -4.55 3.51 20.24
N ASN A 101 -4.31 4.58 21.00
CA ASN A 101 -5.31 5.15 21.89
C ASN A 101 -6.53 5.65 21.14
N GLU A 102 -6.33 6.31 19.99
CA GLU A 102 -7.42 6.73 19.11
C GLU A 102 -8.25 5.55 18.60
N VAL A 103 -7.60 4.46 18.14
CA VAL A 103 -8.27 3.25 17.67
C VAL A 103 -9.04 2.58 18.82
N PHE A 104 -8.48 2.51 20.03
CA PHE A 104 -9.14 1.91 21.20
C PHE A 104 -10.36 2.73 21.65
N ASN A 105 -10.26 4.05 21.62
CA ASN A 105 -11.38 4.94 21.89
C ASN A 105 -12.50 4.74 20.87
N ASP A 106 -12.17 4.63 19.58
CA ASP A 106 -13.15 4.37 18.53
C ASP A 106 -13.85 3.01 18.76
N LEU A 107 -13.10 1.93 19.04
CA LEU A 107 -13.67 0.61 19.30
C LEU A 107 -14.56 0.58 20.54
N SER A 108 -14.29 1.42 21.53
CA SER A 108 -15.08 1.55 22.75
C SER A 108 -16.30 2.48 22.59
N SER A 109 -16.40 3.15 21.45
CA SER A 109 -17.51 4.04 21.12
C SER A 109 -18.72 3.26 20.60
N ALA A 110 -19.92 3.84 20.71
CA ALA A 110 -21.12 3.33 20.06
C ALA A 110 -21.20 3.71 18.57
N LYS A 111 -20.33 4.62 18.10
CA LYS A 111 -20.22 5.05 16.70
C LYS A 111 -19.25 4.14 15.95
N PRO A 112 -19.62 3.62 14.78
CA PRO A 112 -18.71 2.78 14.01
C PRO A 112 -17.44 3.54 13.60
N MET A 113 -16.26 2.99 13.89
CA MET A 113 -14.98 3.55 13.49
C MET A 113 -14.85 3.60 11.95
N ASP A 114 -14.35 4.70 11.39
CA ASP A 114 -13.81 4.81 10.01
C ASP A 114 -12.49 5.56 10.04
N ARG A 115 -11.47 4.83 10.44
CA ARG A 115 -10.17 5.44 10.66
C ARG A 115 -9.18 5.03 9.57
N LEU A 116 -8.48 6.03 9.06
CA LEU A 116 -7.35 5.85 8.15
C LEU A 116 -6.05 6.06 8.92
N VAL A 117 -5.26 5.01 9.04
CA VAL A 117 -3.91 5.09 9.60
C VAL A 117 -2.91 5.26 8.48
N CYS A 118 -2.29 6.43 8.44
CA CYS A 118 -1.28 6.79 7.45
C CYS A 118 0.10 6.81 8.10
N GLY A 119 1.05 6.13 7.50
CA GLY A 119 2.44 6.11 7.97
C GLY A 119 3.34 5.46 6.93
N ASP A 120 4.61 5.83 6.89
CA ASP A 120 5.55 5.26 5.92
C ASP A 120 5.69 3.73 6.10
N VAL A 121 6.27 3.10 5.12
CA VAL A 121 6.51 1.65 5.13
C VAL A 121 7.43 1.30 6.31
N GLY A 122 7.02 0.28 7.10
CA GLY A 122 7.79 -0.15 8.28
C GLY A 122 7.56 0.69 9.55
N PHE A 123 6.57 1.60 9.56
CA PHE A 123 6.21 2.40 10.75
C PHE A 123 5.22 1.69 11.70
N GLY A 124 5.08 0.38 11.60
CA GLY A 124 4.32 -0.42 12.57
C GLY A 124 2.81 -0.42 12.38
N LYS A 125 2.27 0.04 11.24
CA LYS A 125 0.81 0.02 10.94
C LYS A 125 0.17 -1.35 11.17
N THR A 126 0.89 -2.43 10.85
CA THR A 126 0.41 -3.82 11.06
C THR A 126 0.18 -4.13 12.54
N GLU A 127 0.99 -3.58 13.47
CA GLU A 127 0.80 -3.77 14.91
C GLU A 127 -0.48 -3.07 15.40
N ILE A 128 -0.83 -1.91 14.83
CA ILE A 128 -2.11 -1.23 15.12
C ILE A 128 -3.28 -2.15 14.74
N ALA A 129 -3.26 -2.70 13.53
CA ALA A 129 -4.30 -3.62 13.06
C ALA A 129 -4.37 -4.90 13.90
N LEU A 130 -3.23 -5.42 14.35
CA LEU A 130 -3.11 -6.63 15.13
C LEU A 130 -3.74 -6.42 16.53
N ARG A 131 -3.46 -5.30 17.20
CA ARG A 131 -4.05 -4.98 18.51
C ARG A 131 -5.55 -4.68 18.42
N ALA A 132 -6.00 -3.97 17.38
CA ALA A 132 -7.42 -3.77 17.13
C ALA A 132 -8.15 -5.11 16.91
N SER A 133 -7.54 -6.02 16.14
CA SER A 133 -8.08 -7.37 15.91
C SER A 133 -8.10 -8.23 17.18
N PHE A 134 -7.08 -8.10 18.01
CA PHE A 134 -7.03 -8.75 19.32
C PHE A 134 -8.19 -8.32 20.21
N ILE A 135 -8.42 -7.01 20.38
CA ILE A 135 -9.54 -6.48 21.18
C ILE A 135 -10.87 -6.97 20.61
N SER A 136 -11.07 -6.90 19.28
CA SER A 136 -12.30 -7.36 18.66
C SER A 136 -12.55 -8.84 18.90
N SER A 137 -11.51 -9.68 18.83
CA SER A 137 -11.63 -11.12 19.08
C SER A 137 -11.90 -11.47 20.55
N LEU A 138 -11.35 -10.70 21.50
CA LEU A 138 -11.67 -10.85 22.94
C LEU A 138 -13.14 -10.55 23.24
N ASN A 139 -13.76 -9.67 22.49
CA ASN A 139 -15.19 -9.34 22.59
C ASN A 139 -16.07 -10.27 21.74
N ASN A 140 -15.54 -11.41 21.25
CA ASN A 140 -16.23 -12.39 20.41
C ASN A 140 -16.74 -11.84 19.06
N PHE A 141 -16.15 -10.76 18.56
CA PHE A 141 -16.43 -10.25 17.23
C PHE A 141 -15.54 -10.91 16.19
N LYS A 142 -16.11 -11.04 15.00
CA LYS A 142 -15.36 -11.48 13.81
C LYS A 142 -14.58 -10.32 13.21
N VAL A 143 -13.40 -10.63 12.69
CA VAL A 143 -12.49 -9.67 12.07
C VAL A 143 -12.17 -10.14 10.66
N LEU A 144 -12.32 -9.24 9.68
CA LEU A 144 -11.86 -9.45 8.31
C LEU A 144 -10.62 -8.60 8.05
N ILE A 145 -9.57 -9.22 7.51
CA ILE A 145 -8.35 -8.51 7.10
C ILE A 145 -8.17 -8.70 5.61
N ILE A 146 -8.21 -7.60 4.87
CA ILE A 146 -8.20 -7.58 3.41
C ILE A 146 -6.90 -6.97 2.93
N ALA A 147 -6.11 -7.77 2.21
CA ALA A 147 -4.85 -7.36 1.60
C ALA A 147 -4.94 -7.35 0.06
N PRO A 148 -4.22 -6.48 -0.65
CA PRO A 148 -4.30 -6.37 -2.11
C PRO A 148 -3.74 -7.60 -2.84
N THR A 149 -2.77 -8.29 -2.25
CA THR A 149 -2.08 -9.42 -2.88
C THR A 149 -2.10 -10.67 -2.01
N THR A 150 -2.01 -11.83 -2.64
CA THR A 150 -1.92 -13.14 -1.97
C THR A 150 -0.70 -13.21 -1.05
N LEU A 151 0.41 -12.63 -1.47
CA LEU A 151 1.64 -12.66 -0.70
C LEU A 151 1.54 -11.82 0.58
N LEU A 152 0.96 -10.62 0.50
CA LEU A 152 0.71 -9.78 1.68
C LEU A 152 -0.30 -10.43 2.63
N ALA A 153 -1.35 -11.07 2.09
CA ALA A 153 -2.30 -11.84 2.90
C ALA A 153 -1.61 -13.00 3.64
N ASN A 154 -0.70 -13.73 2.98
CA ASN A 154 0.11 -14.78 3.61
C ASN A 154 1.02 -14.23 4.70
N GLN A 155 1.61 -13.05 4.49
CA GLN A 155 2.47 -12.40 5.47
C GLN A 155 1.67 -11.98 6.71
N HIS A 156 0.53 -11.33 6.53
CA HIS A 156 -0.40 -11.04 7.64
C HIS A 156 -0.82 -12.31 8.36
N TYR A 157 -1.20 -13.36 7.63
CA TYR A 157 -1.59 -14.63 8.23
C TYR A 157 -0.51 -15.20 9.14
N LYS A 158 0.75 -15.24 8.70
CA LYS A 158 1.86 -15.72 9.53
C LYS A 158 2.03 -14.88 10.79
N ASN A 159 2.08 -13.55 10.66
CA ASN A 159 2.26 -12.63 11.77
C ASN A 159 1.10 -12.72 12.77
N PHE A 160 -0.13 -12.72 12.29
CA PHE A 160 -1.32 -12.79 13.14
C PHE A 160 -1.43 -14.15 13.82
N LYS A 161 -1.18 -15.24 13.10
CA LYS A 161 -1.17 -16.59 13.65
C LYS A 161 -0.12 -16.75 14.75
N GLU A 162 1.10 -16.25 14.54
CA GLU A 162 2.18 -16.30 15.52
C GLU A 162 1.84 -15.52 16.79
N ARG A 163 1.28 -14.32 16.64
CA ARG A 163 0.99 -13.43 17.75
C ARG A 163 -0.31 -13.77 18.51
N LEU A 164 -1.29 -14.36 17.85
CA LEU A 164 -2.63 -14.59 18.39
C LEU A 164 -2.92 -16.07 18.72
N HIS A 165 -1.96 -16.97 18.57
CA HIS A 165 -2.15 -18.42 18.71
C HIS A 165 -2.76 -18.84 20.08
N ASN A 166 -2.49 -18.11 21.17
CA ASN A 166 -3.02 -18.38 22.47
C ASN A 166 -4.42 -17.81 22.73
N TYR A 167 -4.93 -16.98 21.84
CA TYR A 167 -6.18 -16.23 22.05
C TYR A 167 -7.28 -16.59 21.05
N THR A 168 -6.92 -16.74 19.77
CA THR A 168 -7.89 -17.07 18.72
C THR A 168 -7.22 -17.74 17.53
N ASN A 169 -8.00 -18.51 16.78
CA ASN A 169 -7.56 -19.06 15.52
C ASN A 169 -7.70 -18.04 14.40
N VAL A 170 -6.68 -18.02 13.55
CA VAL A 170 -6.60 -17.17 12.35
C VAL A 170 -6.70 -18.08 11.14
N GLU A 171 -7.57 -17.73 10.20
CA GLU A 171 -7.75 -18.48 8.95
C GLU A 171 -7.38 -17.62 7.74
N LEU A 172 -7.02 -18.26 6.63
CA LEU A 172 -6.59 -17.60 5.41
C LEU A 172 -7.37 -18.10 4.19
N ILE A 173 -7.98 -17.18 3.47
CA ILE A 173 -8.60 -17.45 2.17
C ILE A 173 -7.95 -16.61 1.08
N THR A 174 -7.35 -17.29 0.11
CA THR A 174 -6.80 -16.68 -1.10
C THR A 174 -7.39 -17.37 -2.33
N ARG A 175 -7.06 -16.87 -3.52
CA ARG A 175 -7.45 -17.53 -4.77
C ARG A 175 -6.88 -18.95 -4.91
N ASN A 176 -5.79 -19.26 -4.20
CA ASN A 176 -5.16 -20.60 -4.22
C ASN A 176 -5.85 -21.58 -3.26
N THR A 177 -6.79 -21.14 -2.45
CA THR A 177 -7.57 -21.97 -1.53
C THR A 177 -8.58 -22.80 -2.32
N THR A 178 -8.53 -24.12 -2.18
CA THR A 178 -9.48 -25.03 -2.86
C THR A 178 -10.92 -24.81 -2.37
N LYS A 179 -11.91 -25.15 -3.18
CA LYS A 179 -13.33 -24.99 -2.82
C LYS A 179 -13.69 -25.72 -1.52
N SER A 180 -13.19 -26.94 -1.34
CA SER A 180 -13.41 -27.73 -0.13
C SER A 180 -12.82 -27.05 1.11
N ASN A 181 -11.55 -26.65 1.05
CA ASN A 181 -10.91 -25.93 2.16
C ASN A 181 -11.59 -24.60 2.46
N LYS A 182 -12.04 -23.86 1.43
CA LYS A 182 -12.79 -22.62 1.61
C LYS A 182 -14.08 -22.84 2.40
N SER A 183 -14.85 -23.89 2.06
CA SER A 183 -16.07 -24.25 2.81
C SER A 183 -15.76 -24.60 4.26
N ASN A 184 -14.70 -25.37 4.52
CA ASN A 184 -14.30 -25.74 5.87
C ASN A 184 -13.85 -24.52 6.70
N ILE A 185 -13.09 -23.59 6.09
CA ILE A 185 -12.66 -22.34 6.74
C ILE A 185 -13.87 -21.49 7.10
N LEU A 186 -14.83 -21.35 6.18
CA LEU A 186 -16.04 -20.57 6.44
C LEU A 186 -16.86 -21.16 7.58
N LYS A 187 -17.07 -22.48 7.61
CA LYS A 187 -17.76 -23.17 8.73
C LYS A 187 -17.06 -22.94 10.07
N LYS A 188 -15.73 -22.97 10.12
CA LYS A 188 -14.96 -22.64 11.34
C LYS A 188 -15.14 -21.17 11.75
N PHE A 189 -15.16 -20.29 10.80
CA PHE A 189 -15.36 -18.86 11.04
C PHE A 189 -16.77 -18.57 11.55
N GLU A 190 -17.80 -19.20 10.97
CA GLU A 190 -19.19 -19.09 11.43
C GLU A 190 -19.41 -19.71 12.81
N SER A 191 -18.80 -20.87 13.10
CA SER A 191 -18.97 -21.60 14.38
C SER A 191 -18.13 -21.07 15.54
N ASN A 192 -17.60 -19.88 15.50
CA ASN A 192 -16.75 -19.27 16.53
C ASN A 192 -15.45 -20.03 16.87
N LYS A 193 -15.05 -21.01 16.05
CA LYS A 193 -13.75 -21.69 16.19
C LYS A 193 -12.58 -20.82 15.69
N SER A 194 -12.87 -19.78 14.93
CA SER A 194 -11.91 -18.79 14.47
C SER A 194 -12.60 -17.42 14.44
N ASN A 195 -11.94 -16.40 14.93
CA ASN A 195 -12.49 -15.03 14.93
C ASN A 195 -11.85 -14.14 13.88
N ILE A 196 -10.73 -14.53 13.29
CA ILE A 196 -10.00 -13.70 12.30
C ILE A 196 -9.87 -14.43 10.99
N LEU A 197 -10.33 -13.78 9.93
CA LEU A 197 -10.23 -14.25 8.55
C LEU A 197 -9.43 -13.27 7.72
N ILE A 198 -8.31 -13.73 7.18
CA ILE A 198 -7.41 -12.95 6.34
C ILE A 198 -7.54 -13.38 4.89
N GLY A 199 -7.46 -12.45 3.96
CA GLY A 199 -7.44 -12.80 2.54
C GLY A 199 -7.31 -11.62 1.62
N THR A 200 -7.53 -11.88 0.34
CA THR A 200 -7.54 -10.85 -0.70
C THR A 200 -8.96 -10.33 -0.95
N HIS A 201 -9.12 -9.47 -1.94
CA HIS A 201 -10.44 -9.00 -2.40
C HIS A 201 -11.45 -10.14 -2.69
N ALA A 202 -11.00 -11.39 -2.80
CA ALA A 202 -11.88 -12.55 -2.91
C ALA A 202 -12.81 -12.73 -1.69
N LEU A 203 -12.43 -12.20 -0.52
CA LEU A 203 -13.28 -12.17 0.67
C LEU A 203 -14.54 -11.32 0.46
N LEU A 204 -14.45 -10.26 -0.31
CA LEU A 204 -15.59 -9.37 -0.58
C LEU A 204 -16.72 -10.04 -1.38
N SER A 205 -16.46 -11.17 -2.02
CA SER A 205 -17.50 -11.95 -2.71
C SER A 205 -18.26 -12.92 -1.80
N LEU A 206 -17.85 -13.04 -0.54
CA LEU A 206 -18.52 -13.89 0.45
C LEU A 206 -19.74 -13.16 1.04
N LYS A 207 -20.73 -13.91 1.46
CA LYS A 207 -21.87 -13.39 2.22
C LYS A 207 -21.56 -13.51 3.69
N PHE A 208 -21.67 -12.40 4.41
CA PHE A 208 -21.41 -12.31 5.84
C PHE A 208 -22.68 -11.89 6.62
N SER A 209 -23.88 -12.24 6.11
CA SER A 209 -25.17 -11.76 6.66
C SER A 209 -25.47 -12.22 8.10
N ASP A 210 -24.92 -13.37 8.51
CA ASP A 210 -25.25 -13.97 9.81
C ASP A 210 -24.05 -14.02 10.77
N ILE A 211 -23.02 -13.23 10.46
CA ILE A 211 -21.77 -13.23 11.22
C ILE A 211 -21.68 -11.95 12.04
N ASN A 212 -21.39 -12.08 13.34
CA ASN A 212 -21.14 -10.95 14.22
C ASN A 212 -19.82 -10.25 13.88
N LEU A 213 -19.80 -9.54 12.72
CA LEU A 213 -18.63 -8.84 12.21
C LEU A 213 -18.44 -7.52 12.93
N GLY A 214 -17.35 -7.36 13.67
CA GLY A 214 -17.07 -6.16 14.45
C GLY A 214 -15.97 -5.27 13.87
N LEU A 215 -15.04 -5.85 13.08
CA LEU A 215 -13.92 -5.08 12.53
C LEU A 215 -13.56 -5.55 11.10
N ILE A 216 -13.38 -4.59 10.22
CA ILE A 216 -12.77 -4.79 8.90
C ILE A 216 -11.45 -4.01 8.87
N VAL A 217 -10.35 -4.69 8.60
CA VAL A 217 -9.04 -4.08 8.34
C VAL A 217 -8.75 -4.15 6.85
N VAL A 218 -8.42 -3.01 6.24
CA VAL A 218 -8.04 -2.93 4.82
C VAL A 218 -6.62 -2.40 4.73
N ASP A 219 -5.71 -3.22 4.23
CA ASP A 219 -4.33 -2.78 4.00
C ASP A 219 -4.14 -2.31 2.56
N GLU A 220 -3.42 -1.17 2.40
CA GLU A 220 -3.09 -0.56 1.12
C GLU A 220 -4.33 -0.34 0.21
N GLU A 221 -5.36 0.33 0.73
CA GLU A 221 -6.66 0.58 0.06
C GLU A 221 -6.53 1.17 -1.35
N GLN A 222 -5.46 1.90 -1.65
CA GLN A 222 -5.21 2.51 -2.96
C GLN A 222 -5.07 1.48 -4.08
N HIS A 223 -4.73 0.24 -3.76
CA HIS A 223 -4.61 -0.84 -4.74
C HIS A 223 -5.94 -1.53 -5.08
N PHE A 224 -7.03 -1.15 -4.42
CA PHE A 224 -8.36 -1.67 -4.69
C PHE A 224 -9.09 -0.83 -5.74
N GLY A 225 -9.76 -1.51 -6.67
CA GLY A 225 -10.62 -0.86 -7.67
C GLY A 225 -11.90 -0.27 -7.06
N VAL A 226 -12.58 0.60 -7.82
CA VAL A 226 -13.79 1.31 -7.38
C VAL A 226 -14.87 0.35 -6.87
N ALA A 227 -15.19 -0.71 -7.64
CA ALA A 227 -16.20 -1.69 -7.25
C ALA A 227 -15.87 -2.44 -5.95
N GLN A 228 -14.57 -2.68 -5.68
CA GLN A 228 -14.12 -3.31 -4.45
C GLN A 228 -14.28 -2.36 -3.25
N LYS A 229 -13.95 -1.09 -3.43
CA LYS A 229 -14.13 -0.06 -2.40
C LYS A 229 -15.62 0.14 -2.06
N GLU A 230 -16.50 0.12 -3.06
CA GLU A 230 -17.95 0.18 -2.84
C GLU A 230 -18.44 -1.03 -2.05
N LYS A 231 -17.95 -2.23 -2.34
CA LYS A 231 -18.28 -3.44 -1.57
C LYS A 231 -17.79 -3.36 -0.11
N ILE A 232 -16.59 -2.88 0.13
CA ILE A 232 -16.09 -2.63 1.50
C ILE A 232 -17.02 -1.64 2.21
N ARG A 233 -17.43 -0.58 1.51
CA ARG A 233 -18.38 0.41 2.05
C ARG A 233 -19.74 -0.18 2.38
N SER A 234 -20.27 -1.07 1.58
CA SER A 234 -21.57 -1.71 1.84
C SER A 234 -21.56 -2.69 3.02
N LEU A 235 -20.39 -3.21 3.42
CA LEU A 235 -20.24 -4.09 4.58
C LEU A 235 -20.15 -3.32 5.91
N LYS A 236 -20.01 -1.98 5.87
CA LYS A 236 -19.53 -1.21 7.01
C LYS A 236 -20.57 -0.34 7.74
N ASP A 237 -21.85 -0.39 7.38
CA ASP A 237 -22.84 0.53 7.96
C ASP A 237 -22.84 0.46 9.51
N ASN A 238 -22.62 -0.72 10.09
CA ASN A 238 -22.54 -0.94 11.54
C ASN A 238 -21.23 -1.61 11.99
N VAL A 239 -20.19 -1.65 11.14
CA VAL A 239 -18.93 -2.35 11.40
C VAL A 239 -17.77 -1.36 11.44
N ASN A 240 -16.85 -1.54 12.39
CA ASN A 240 -15.65 -0.74 12.46
C ASN A 240 -14.76 -0.98 11.26
N LEU A 241 -14.28 0.08 10.61
CA LEU A 241 -13.35 0.04 9.49
C LEU A 241 -12.03 0.71 9.85
N LEU A 242 -10.96 -0.08 9.83
CA LEU A 242 -9.60 0.38 9.97
C LEU A 242 -8.86 0.23 8.63
N THR A 243 -8.42 1.33 8.08
CA THR A 243 -7.66 1.31 6.81
C THR A 243 -6.22 1.71 7.05
N LEU A 244 -5.30 0.97 6.46
CA LEU A 244 -3.87 1.23 6.54
C LEU A 244 -3.35 1.68 5.18
N THR A 245 -2.49 2.71 5.15
CA THR A 245 -1.84 3.17 3.92
C THR A 245 -0.41 3.62 4.16
N ALA A 246 0.47 3.33 3.20
CA ALA A 246 1.83 3.85 3.16
C ALA A 246 1.97 5.11 2.29
N THR A 247 0.92 5.51 1.58
CA THR A 247 0.98 6.73 0.77
C THR A 247 0.78 7.96 1.63
N PRO A 248 1.73 8.91 1.65
CA PRO A 248 1.55 10.16 2.38
C PRO A 248 0.37 10.95 1.79
N ILE A 249 -0.53 11.40 2.66
CA ILE A 249 -1.64 12.25 2.27
C ILE A 249 -1.15 13.70 2.29
N PRO A 250 -1.22 14.45 1.18
CA PRO A 250 -0.89 15.87 1.19
C PRO A 250 -1.73 16.63 2.23
N ARG A 251 -1.14 17.63 2.91
CA ARG A 251 -1.84 18.42 3.94
C ARG A 251 -3.19 18.98 3.47
N THR A 252 -3.27 19.43 2.23
CA THR A 252 -4.52 19.93 1.62
C THR A 252 -5.60 18.88 1.52
N LEU A 253 -5.23 17.63 1.19
CA LEU A 253 -6.16 16.50 1.14
C LEU A 253 -6.55 16.04 2.56
N HIS A 254 -5.61 16.10 3.51
CA HIS A 254 -5.89 15.87 4.94
C HIS A 254 -6.96 16.82 5.46
N MET A 255 -6.80 18.13 5.22
CA MET A 255 -7.80 19.15 5.60
C MET A 255 -9.17 18.91 4.96
N SER A 256 -9.21 18.38 3.73
CA SER A 256 -10.47 18.06 3.03
C SER A 256 -11.15 16.80 3.54
N LEU A 257 -10.42 15.89 4.19
CA LEU A 257 -10.96 14.65 4.78
C LEU A 257 -11.42 14.84 6.22
N LEU A 258 -11.02 15.93 6.88
CA LEU A 258 -11.47 16.28 8.24
C LEU A 258 -13.00 16.39 8.28
N GLY A 259 -13.63 15.56 9.10
CA GLY A 259 -15.09 15.47 9.22
C GLY A 259 -15.76 14.42 8.31
N ILE A 260 -15.04 13.85 7.32
CA ILE A 260 -15.56 12.75 6.51
C ILE A 260 -15.00 11.40 7.00
N ARG A 261 -13.77 11.38 7.49
CA ARG A 261 -13.06 10.20 7.96
C ARG A 261 -12.03 10.56 9.01
N ASP A 262 -11.93 9.75 10.07
CA ASP A 262 -10.89 9.92 11.09
C ASP A 262 -9.51 9.54 10.56
N LEU A 263 -8.49 10.30 10.93
CA LEU A 263 -7.13 10.12 10.41
C LEU A 263 -6.11 10.11 11.54
N SER A 264 -5.29 9.07 11.58
CA SER A 264 -4.11 8.97 12.44
C SER A 264 -2.84 8.98 11.60
N LEU A 265 -1.86 9.78 11.99
CA LEU A 265 -0.58 9.90 11.29
C LEU A 265 0.55 9.30 12.14
N ILE A 266 1.34 8.40 11.56
CA ILE A 266 2.55 7.88 12.16
C ILE A 266 3.72 8.44 11.34
N THR A 267 4.38 9.46 11.87
CA THR A 267 5.45 10.20 11.20
C THR A 267 6.83 9.86 11.76
N THR A 268 6.89 9.36 13.00
CA THR A 268 8.12 8.96 13.66
C THR A 268 8.54 7.55 13.30
N PRO A 269 9.76 7.34 12.75
CA PRO A 269 10.28 6.01 12.48
C PRO A 269 10.56 5.24 13.78
N PRO A 270 10.44 3.90 13.80
CA PRO A 270 10.89 3.09 14.92
C PRO A 270 12.38 3.30 15.24
N VAL A 271 12.73 3.28 16.53
CA VAL A 271 14.08 3.63 17.05
C VAL A 271 15.22 2.84 16.38
N ASN A 272 14.98 1.60 16.00
CA ASN A 272 16.00 0.72 15.41
C ASN A 272 16.06 0.75 13.88
N ARG A 273 15.35 1.66 13.22
CA ARG A 273 15.39 1.75 11.76
C ARG A 273 16.70 2.39 11.30
N GLN A 274 17.53 1.60 10.65
CA GLN A 274 18.78 2.09 10.05
C GLN A 274 18.52 3.03 8.89
N ASN A 275 19.30 4.12 8.83
CA ASN A 275 19.22 5.06 7.71
C ASN A 275 19.63 4.40 6.39
N ILE A 276 18.81 4.55 5.37
CA ILE A 276 19.09 4.05 4.03
C ILE A 276 20.05 5.02 3.32
N ARG A 277 21.24 4.54 2.99
CA ARG A 277 22.18 5.31 2.18
C ARG A 277 21.70 5.35 0.73
N THR A 278 21.29 6.52 0.28
CA THR A 278 20.81 6.74 -1.09
C THR A 278 21.91 7.36 -1.94
N THR A 279 22.19 6.77 -3.10
CA THR A 279 23.20 7.24 -4.05
C THR A 279 22.56 7.40 -5.43
N VAL A 280 22.74 8.56 -6.05
CA VAL A 280 22.36 8.81 -7.45
C VAL A 280 23.62 8.68 -8.29
N CYS A 281 23.59 7.80 -9.30
CA CYS A 281 24.77 7.49 -10.13
C CYS A 281 24.34 7.02 -11.52
N ASN A 282 25.30 6.83 -12.41
CA ASN A 282 25.03 6.17 -13.69
C ASN A 282 24.97 4.64 -13.51
N PHE A 283 24.19 3.97 -14.38
CA PHE A 283 24.15 2.49 -14.39
C PHE A 283 25.45 1.95 -15.00
N GLU A 284 26.45 1.74 -14.14
CA GLU A 284 27.78 1.29 -14.52
C GLU A 284 28.06 -0.12 -13.99
N LYS A 285 28.78 -0.90 -14.81
CA LYS A 285 29.16 -2.30 -14.50
C LYS A 285 29.84 -2.43 -13.12
N GLY A 286 30.76 -1.52 -12.80
CA GLY A 286 31.51 -1.53 -11.55
C GLY A 286 30.63 -1.30 -10.31
N ILE A 287 29.71 -0.32 -10.39
CA ILE A 287 28.81 0.03 -9.27
C ILE A 287 27.84 -1.13 -9.01
N VAL A 288 27.23 -1.67 -10.06
CA VAL A 288 26.26 -2.79 -9.93
C VAL A 288 26.97 -4.04 -9.41
N ARG A 289 28.18 -4.35 -9.89
CA ARG A 289 28.99 -5.48 -9.40
C ARG A 289 29.30 -5.33 -7.92
N LYS A 290 29.76 -4.16 -7.51
CA LYS A 290 30.07 -3.87 -6.09
C LYS A 290 28.84 -3.99 -5.19
N ALA A 291 27.69 -3.48 -5.64
CA ALA A 291 26.44 -3.59 -4.91
C ALA A 291 26.03 -5.07 -4.72
N ILE A 292 26.13 -5.89 -5.78
CA ILE A 292 25.84 -7.33 -5.71
C ILE A 292 26.80 -8.04 -4.77
N GLN A 293 28.11 -7.78 -4.89
CA GLN A 293 29.13 -8.42 -4.05
C GLN A 293 28.94 -8.10 -2.57
N ASN A 294 28.72 -6.83 -2.24
CA ASN A 294 28.49 -6.40 -0.86
C ASN A 294 27.27 -7.09 -0.25
N GLU A 295 26.19 -7.24 -1.03
CA GLU A 295 24.99 -7.90 -0.53
C GLU A 295 25.18 -9.42 -0.38
N LYS A 296 25.91 -10.06 -1.27
CA LYS A 296 26.25 -11.49 -1.16
C LYS A 296 27.12 -11.81 0.05
N VAL A 297 28.09 -10.96 0.36
CA VAL A 297 28.97 -11.15 1.55
C VAL A 297 28.17 -11.21 2.83
N ARG A 298 27.11 -10.42 2.94
CA ARG A 298 26.24 -10.40 4.14
C ARG A 298 24.99 -11.30 4.00
N SER A 299 24.96 -12.19 2.98
CA SER A 299 23.85 -13.12 2.73
C SER A 299 22.50 -12.42 2.57
N GLY A 300 22.51 -11.19 2.08
CA GLY A 300 21.31 -10.39 1.81
C GLY A 300 20.80 -10.58 0.38
N GLN A 301 19.72 -9.83 0.06
CA GLN A 301 19.03 -9.90 -1.22
C GLN A 301 18.89 -8.50 -1.84
N ILE A 302 18.68 -8.47 -3.17
CA ILE A 302 18.69 -7.25 -3.95
C ILE A 302 17.37 -7.10 -4.70
N PHE A 303 16.76 -5.91 -4.60
CA PHE A 303 15.73 -5.47 -5.54
C PHE A 303 16.38 -4.72 -6.69
N LEU A 304 16.08 -5.11 -7.95
CA LEU A 304 16.40 -4.33 -9.12
C LEU A 304 15.09 -3.98 -9.85
N ILE A 305 14.78 -2.68 -9.89
CA ILE A 305 13.53 -2.18 -10.46
C ILE A 305 13.80 -1.52 -11.81
N VAL A 306 12.97 -1.85 -12.78
CA VAL A 306 13.02 -1.26 -14.13
C VAL A 306 11.69 -0.60 -14.47
N PRO A 307 11.68 0.52 -15.23
CA PRO A 307 10.43 1.23 -15.53
C PRO A 307 9.52 0.49 -16.49
N ARG A 308 10.06 -0.34 -17.37
CA ARG A 308 9.30 -1.00 -18.45
C ARG A 308 9.73 -2.45 -18.64
N ILE A 309 8.78 -3.31 -19.02
CA ILE A 309 9.02 -4.73 -19.30
C ILE A 309 10.11 -4.93 -20.33
N ARG A 310 10.16 -4.11 -21.39
CA ARG A 310 11.20 -4.17 -22.44
C ARG A 310 12.63 -3.92 -21.94
N ASP A 311 12.78 -3.29 -20.78
CA ASP A 311 14.09 -3.05 -20.18
C ASP A 311 14.61 -4.30 -19.44
N ILE A 312 13.73 -5.27 -19.13
CA ILE A 312 14.09 -6.50 -18.39
C ILE A 312 15.14 -7.31 -19.15
N GLU A 313 14.92 -7.62 -20.44
CA GLU A 313 15.84 -8.42 -21.24
C GLU A 313 17.22 -7.76 -21.35
N LYS A 314 17.24 -6.43 -21.55
CA LYS A 314 18.49 -5.66 -21.59
C LYS A 314 19.28 -5.74 -20.28
N ILE A 315 18.57 -5.68 -19.17
CA ILE A 315 19.19 -5.77 -17.85
C ILE A 315 19.69 -7.18 -17.57
N ILE A 316 18.93 -8.22 -17.92
CA ILE A 316 19.36 -9.61 -17.79
C ILE A 316 20.66 -9.85 -18.54
N ALA A 317 20.76 -9.39 -19.80
CA ALA A 317 21.97 -9.52 -20.59
C ALA A 317 23.18 -8.82 -19.91
N LYS A 318 22.98 -7.61 -19.36
CA LYS A 318 24.01 -6.89 -18.60
C LYS A 318 24.41 -7.63 -17.33
N LEU A 319 23.43 -8.15 -16.56
CA LEU A 319 23.68 -8.87 -15.30
C LEU A 319 24.45 -10.16 -15.52
N LYS A 320 24.13 -10.92 -16.58
CA LYS A 320 24.89 -12.13 -16.96
C LYS A 320 26.38 -11.85 -17.20
N VAL A 321 26.71 -10.70 -17.80
CA VAL A 321 28.10 -10.25 -18.02
C VAL A 321 28.75 -9.78 -16.71
N ILE A 322 27.98 -9.11 -15.83
CA ILE A 322 28.49 -8.56 -14.57
C ILE A 322 28.72 -9.66 -13.53
N TYR A 323 27.76 -10.60 -13.42
CA TYR A 323 27.76 -11.66 -12.44
C TYR A 323 27.09 -12.94 -12.99
N PRO A 324 27.84 -13.84 -13.68
CA PRO A 324 27.26 -14.99 -14.40
C PRO A 324 26.43 -15.95 -13.52
N ASN A 325 26.86 -16.15 -12.27
CA ASN A 325 26.23 -17.10 -11.33
C ASN A 325 25.17 -16.46 -10.41
N LEU A 326 24.58 -15.34 -10.82
CA LEU A 326 23.56 -14.66 -10.04
C LEU A 326 22.23 -15.41 -10.14
N LYS A 327 21.69 -15.86 -9.01
CA LYS A 327 20.35 -16.45 -8.94
C LYS A 327 19.34 -15.31 -8.94
N LEU A 328 18.61 -15.17 -10.06
CA LEU A 328 17.64 -14.09 -10.23
C LEU A 328 16.24 -14.64 -10.50
N GLU A 329 15.24 -13.96 -9.98
CA GLU A 329 13.83 -14.13 -10.31
C GLU A 329 13.31 -12.87 -11.01
N ILE A 330 12.30 -13.05 -11.87
CA ILE A 330 11.72 -11.97 -12.67
C ILE A 330 10.25 -11.83 -12.36
N VAL A 331 9.79 -10.60 -12.10
CA VAL A 331 8.38 -10.32 -11.82
C VAL A 331 7.90 -9.09 -12.59
N HIS A 332 6.84 -9.25 -13.37
CA HIS A 332 6.19 -8.15 -14.10
C HIS A 332 4.70 -8.43 -14.38
N GLY A 333 3.92 -7.38 -14.68
CA GLY A 333 2.46 -7.46 -14.79
C GLY A 333 1.88 -8.35 -15.90
N LYS A 334 2.71 -8.79 -16.87
CA LYS A 334 2.27 -9.73 -17.92
C LYS A 334 2.41 -11.20 -17.52
N LEU A 335 3.07 -11.50 -16.40
CA LEU A 335 3.16 -12.88 -15.90
C LEU A 335 1.82 -13.35 -15.35
N LYS A 336 1.60 -14.67 -15.44
CA LYS A 336 0.47 -15.29 -14.74
C LYS A 336 0.66 -15.11 -13.24
N SER A 337 -0.43 -14.88 -12.55
CA SER A 337 -0.39 -14.63 -11.11
C SER A 337 0.28 -15.75 -10.30
N LYS A 338 0.17 -17.02 -10.76
CA LYS A 338 0.85 -18.17 -10.14
C LYS A 338 2.38 -18.06 -10.24
N ASP A 339 2.87 -17.57 -11.38
CA ASP A 339 4.31 -17.42 -11.62
C ASP A 339 4.87 -16.25 -10.78
N ILE A 340 4.09 -15.16 -10.64
CA ILE A 340 4.41 -14.05 -9.72
C ILE A 340 4.50 -14.56 -8.29
N ASP A 341 3.50 -15.32 -7.82
CA ASP A 341 3.49 -15.87 -6.47
C ASP A 341 4.70 -16.80 -6.23
N ASN A 342 5.05 -17.64 -7.21
CA ASN A 342 6.20 -18.54 -7.12
C ASN A 342 7.53 -17.78 -7.05
N ALA A 343 7.76 -16.82 -7.95
CA ALA A 343 8.97 -16.00 -7.97
C ALA A 343 9.13 -15.21 -6.65
N MET A 344 8.04 -14.62 -6.15
CA MET A 344 8.05 -13.91 -4.88
C MET A 344 8.29 -14.83 -3.68
N ASN A 345 7.73 -16.05 -3.68
CA ASN A 345 8.00 -17.03 -2.63
C ASN A 345 9.46 -17.50 -2.66
N ASN A 346 10.06 -17.70 -3.84
CA ASN A 346 11.47 -18.02 -3.99
C ASN A 346 12.35 -16.89 -3.45
N PHE A 347 12.01 -15.65 -3.72
CA PHE A 347 12.71 -14.50 -3.20
C PHE A 347 12.54 -14.38 -1.67
N TYR A 348 11.33 -14.48 -1.15
CA TYR A 348 11.06 -14.44 0.28
C TYR A 348 11.78 -15.54 1.07
N SER A 349 11.86 -16.75 0.50
CA SER A 349 12.56 -17.87 1.13
C SER A 349 14.08 -17.83 0.99
N GLY A 350 14.64 -16.82 0.32
CA GLY A 350 16.10 -16.68 0.13
C GLY A 350 16.69 -17.62 -0.93
N LYS A 351 15.86 -18.23 -1.79
CA LYS A 351 16.32 -19.12 -2.87
C LYS A 351 16.97 -18.38 -4.04
N CYS A 352 16.74 -17.08 -4.16
CA CYS A 352 17.39 -16.24 -5.15
C CYS A 352 18.04 -15.00 -4.52
N ASP A 353 19.07 -14.49 -5.19
CA ASP A 353 19.90 -13.38 -4.73
C ASP A 353 19.28 -12.02 -5.14
N LEU A 354 18.60 -11.97 -6.30
CA LEU A 354 18.11 -10.73 -6.89
C LEU A 354 16.71 -10.93 -7.47
N LEU A 355 15.82 -10.00 -7.15
CA LEU A 355 14.51 -9.88 -7.79
C LEU A 355 14.54 -8.72 -8.80
N LEU A 356 14.39 -9.05 -10.08
CA LEU A 356 14.25 -8.08 -11.18
C LEU A 356 12.76 -7.86 -11.46
N SER A 357 12.25 -6.65 -11.23
CA SER A 357 10.83 -6.39 -11.43
C SER A 357 10.53 -5.02 -12.01
N THR A 358 9.31 -4.85 -12.51
CA THR A 358 8.70 -3.54 -12.70
C THR A 358 8.08 -3.07 -11.38
N SER A 359 7.21 -2.05 -11.39
CA SER A 359 6.59 -1.43 -10.19
C SER A 359 5.76 -2.34 -9.27
N ILE A 360 5.60 -3.64 -9.60
CA ILE A 360 4.78 -4.59 -8.82
C ILE A 360 5.25 -4.77 -7.35
N VAL A 361 6.49 -4.44 -7.04
CA VAL A 361 7.05 -4.48 -5.68
C VAL A 361 6.48 -3.37 -4.78
N GLU A 362 5.63 -2.50 -5.31
CA GLU A 362 4.97 -1.41 -4.54
C GLU A 362 4.00 -1.92 -3.46
N SER A 363 3.53 -3.18 -3.51
CA SER A 363 2.61 -3.72 -2.52
C SER A 363 3.33 -4.18 -1.26
N GLY A 364 3.17 -3.47 -0.16
CA GLY A 364 3.33 -3.75 1.28
C GLY A 364 4.28 -4.83 1.81
N LEU A 365 5.07 -5.48 0.96
CA LEU A 365 5.88 -6.64 1.29
C LEU A 365 7.05 -6.31 2.22
N ASP A 366 7.20 -7.11 3.25
CA ASP A 366 8.36 -7.11 4.13
C ASP A 366 9.29 -8.26 3.78
N ILE A 367 10.49 -7.92 3.32
CA ILE A 367 11.55 -8.89 3.00
C ILE A 367 12.80 -8.50 3.78
N PRO A 368 12.99 -9.05 4.98
CA PRO A 368 14.04 -8.61 5.90
C PRO A 368 15.46 -8.69 5.34
N LYS A 369 15.72 -9.63 4.41
CA LYS A 369 17.03 -9.83 3.78
C LYS A 369 17.28 -8.89 2.58
N ALA A 370 16.27 -8.19 2.09
CA ALA A 370 16.41 -7.27 0.96
C ALA A 370 16.90 -5.90 1.43
N ASN A 371 18.22 -5.71 1.51
CA ASN A 371 18.84 -4.49 2.01
C ASN A 371 19.43 -3.61 0.92
N THR A 372 19.49 -4.08 -0.33
CA THR A 372 19.93 -3.27 -1.48
C THR A 372 18.83 -3.11 -2.51
N LEU A 373 18.61 -1.86 -2.92
CA LEU A 373 17.71 -1.47 -4.00
C LEU A 373 18.51 -0.83 -5.13
N ILE A 374 18.31 -1.28 -6.36
CA ILE A 374 18.83 -0.66 -7.57
C ILE A 374 17.65 -0.28 -8.44
N VAL A 375 17.49 1.01 -8.74
CA VAL A 375 16.45 1.50 -9.66
C VAL A 375 17.11 1.91 -10.96
N TYR A 376 16.79 1.21 -12.04
CA TYR A 376 17.29 1.52 -13.38
C TYR A 376 16.44 2.61 -14.02
N LYS A 377 17.08 3.64 -14.63
CA LYS A 377 16.40 4.83 -15.19
C LYS A 377 15.48 5.49 -14.17
N ALA A 378 16.02 5.84 -13.03
CA ALA A 378 15.25 6.43 -11.93
C ALA A 378 14.53 7.73 -12.32
N ASP A 379 15.01 8.44 -13.34
CA ASP A 379 14.38 9.61 -13.95
C ASP A 379 13.00 9.34 -14.59
N GLN A 380 12.65 8.08 -14.83
CA GLN A 380 11.35 7.68 -15.36
C GLN A 380 10.30 7.37 -14.26
N PHE A 381 10.68 7.46 -13.00
CA PHE A 381 9.80 7.25 -11.84
C PHE A 381 9.43 8.58 -11.18
N GLY A 382 8.21 8.67 -10.67
CA GLY A 382 7.81 9.80 -9.83
C GLY A 382 8.53 9.78 -8.47
N LEU A 383 8.73 10.95 -7.86
CA LEU A 383 9.43 11.07 -6.58
C LEU A 383 8.77 10.24 -5.48
N ALA A 384 7.43 10.26 -5.40
CA ALA A 384 6.67 9.45 -4.44
C ALA A 384 6.93 7.94 -4.62
N GLN A 385 7.00 7.46 -5.88
CA GLN A 385 7.32 6.06 -6.17
C GLN A 385 8.74 5.71 -5.72
N LEU A 386 9.72 6.57 -5.97
CA LEU A 386 11.10 6.36 -5.53
C LEU A 386 11.19 6.30 -4.00
N HIS A 387 10.44 7.14 -3.29
CA HIS A 387 10.35 7.07 -1.83
C HIS A 387 9.72 5.76 -1.35
N GLN A 388 8.63 5.31 -1.96
CA GLN A 388 8.01 4.02 -1.63
C GLN A 388 8.95 2.84 -1.88
N LEU A 389 9.62 2.82 -3.03
CA LEU A 389 10.60 1.79 -3.37
C LEU A 389 11.77 1.78 -2.36
N ARG A 390 12.28 2.95 -2.01
CA ARG A 390 13.32 3.08 -0.98
C ARG A 390 12.88 2.52 0.36
N GLY A 391 11.62 2.76 0.76
CA GLY A 391 11.04 2.24 2.00
C GLY A 391 10.93 0.71 2.06
N ARG A 392 11.15 0.00 0.93
CA ARG A 392 11.12 -1.47 0.89
C ARG A 392 12.38 -2.15 1.43
N ILE A 393 13.47 -1.43 1.57
CA ILE A 393 14.75 -1.92 2.08
C ILE A 393 15.08 -1.34 3.47
N GLY A 394 16.11 -1.88 4.12
CA GLY A 394 16.57 -1.39 5.42
C GLY A 394 15.57 -1.64 6.55
N ARG A 395 14.92 -2.81 6.55
CA ARG A 395 13.98 -3.24 7.59
C ARG A 395 14.61 -4.21 8.61
N SER A 396 15.88 -4.53 8.42
CA SER A 396 16.68 -5.32 9.35
C SER A 396 17.63 -4.39 10.12
N ILE A 397 18.39 -4.98 11.05
CA ILE A 397 19.49 -4.30 11.77
C ILE A 397 20.58 -3.84 10.79
N GLU A 398 20.60 -4.40 9.59
CA GLU A 398 21.59 -4.09 8.58
C GLU A 398 21.28 -2.81 7.80
N LYS A 399 22.35 -2.07 7.45
CA LYS A 399 22.26 -0.82 6.71
C LYS A 399 21.71 -1.05 5.28
N GLY A 400 20.67 -0.31 4.91
CA GLY A 400 20.09 -0.34 3.57
C GLY A 400 20.87 0.54 2.56
N PHE A 401 20.94 0.11 1.30
CA PHE A 401 21.57 0.85 0.21
C PHE A 401 20.63 1.00 -0.98
N ALA A 402 20.32 2.23 -1.36
CA ALA A 402 19.52 2.54 -2.54
C ALA A 402 20.38 3.20 -3.62
N TYR A 403 20.42 2.61 -4.80
CA TYR A 403 21.11 3.14 -5.98
C TYR A 403 20.06 3.59 -7.01
N PHE A 404 19.87 4.89 -7.16
CA PHE A 404 19.05 5.46 -8.20
C PHE A 404 19.92 5.72 -9.42
N THR A 405 19.76 4.89 -10.44
CA THR A 405 20.69 4.94 -11.57
C THR A 405 20.05 5.63 -12.78
N LEU A 406 20.88 6.43 -13.46
CA LEU A 406 20.56 7.12 -14.70
C LEU A 406 21.20 6.41 -15.89
N GLU A 407 20.58 6.47 -17.05
CA GLU A 407 21.23 6.03 -18.28
C GLU A 407 22.10 7.17 -18.83
N LYS A 408 23.39 6.91 -19.13
CA LYS A 408 24.25 7.92 -19.77
C LYS A 408 23.57 8.40 -21.06
N LYS A 409 23.19 9.67 -21.12
CA LYS A 409 22.84 10.29 -22.39
C LYS A 409 24.11 10.29 -23.24
N LYS A 410 24.11 9.57 -24.36
CA LYS A 410 25.08 9.80 -25.40
C LYS A 410 24.75 11.20 -25.94
N TYR A 411 25.55 12.19 -25.60
CA TYR A 411 25.58 13.43 -26.37
C TYR A 411 26.25 13.04 -27.70
N ASN A 412 25.45 13.03 -28.75
CA ASN A 412 26.00 13.05 -30.13
C ASN A 412 26.51 14.45 -30.44
#